data_a2908288ff3c952a49088d2d50f5ae5d
#
_entry.id   a2908288ff3c952a49088d2d50f5ae5d
#
_cell.length_a   1.000
_cell.length_b   1.000
_cell.length_c   1.000
_cell.angle_alpha   90.00
_cell.angle_beta   90.00
_cell.angle_gamma   90.00
#
_symmetry.space_group_name_H-M   'P 1'
#
loop_
_entity.id
_entity.type
_entity.pdbx_description
1 polymer ?
#
loop_
_entity_poly.entity_id
_entity_poly.type
_entity_poly.pdbx_seq_one_letter_code
_entity_poly.pdbx_strand_id
1 'polypeptide(L)'
;ILSGETLPTLNLASVGESDMGFYFARVTDGNETIDSEIAIVTVSGGSSRLANLSTRGSVPAGGELTPGFVLRGDGSKNLVIRAIGPELADFGVTPAMADPTLALVPLGGSTPSLINDNWEDAVNSNQLASTSRTLGAFPLDGESLDAAVLTSVSLPNAAGSKGFTVQITSKSGAAGIALAEVYDPDGTGSSAQLTNISARGFSGLGADVLAPGFVIDGDGAKTMLIRVVGPTLAGFGVPGTMTDPRLEVIPGGQTFSIASNDNWGGTAALKAAFQTTGAFAFPDDASLDAVVVVRLPPGSYTVRPAGADDGTGVILVEAYEVLTP
;
A
#
# COMPACT_ATOMS: atom_id res chain seq x y z
N ILE A 1 19.90 2.54 17.84
CA ILE A 1 21.30 3.07 17.92
C ILE A 1 22.22 1.87 18.06
N LEU A 2 23.18 1.74 17.14
CA LEU A 2 24.27 0.77 17.27
C LEU A 2 25.21 1.29 18.36
N SER A 3 25.27 0.59 19.49
CA SER A 3 26.07 1.05 20.64
C SER A 3 27.57 0.87 20.38
N GLY A 4 28.35 1.92 20.60
CA GLY A 4 29.81 1.90 20.43
C GLY A 4 30.31 2.22 19.03
N GLU A 5 29.42 2.39 18.04
CA GLU A 5 29.78 2.78 16.68
C GLU A 5 29.86 4.28 16.56
N THR A 6 31.07 4.82 16.78
CA THR A 6 31.36 6.28 16.78
C THR A 6 32.37 6.69 15.72
N LEU A 7 32.83 5.76 14.89
CA LEU A 7 33.77 6.03 13.81
C LEU A 7 33.07 6.60 12.57
N PRO A 8 33.79 7.32 11.70
CA PRO A 8 33.22 7.84 10.44
C PRO A 8 32.76 6.75 9.46
N THR A 9 33.14 5.50 9.72
CA THR A 9 32.80 4.35 8.87
C THR A 9 32.27 3.23 9.74
N LEU A 10 31.06 2.74 9.41
CA LEU A 10 30.51 1.51 9.95
C LEU A 10 30.95 0.34 9.08
N ASN A 11 31.62 -0.66 9.68
CA ASN A 11 32.02 -1.88 8.99
C ASN A 11 31.14 -3.06 9.43
N LEU A 12 30.37 -3.61 8.49
CA LEU A 12 29.62 -4.85 8.67
C LEU A 12 30.46 -6.00 8.08
N ALA A 13 31.14 -6.77 8.91
CA ALA A 13 32.13 -7.76 8.48
C ALA A 13 31.51 -8.95 7.72
N SER A 14 30.27 -9.30 8.00
CA SER A 14 29.52 -10.38 7.33
C SER A 14 28.05 -9.98 7.36
N VAL A 15 27.57 -9.43 6.25
CA VAL A 15 26.19 -8.93 6.15
C VAL A 15 25.24 -10.11 5.98
N GLY A 16 24.29 -10.25 6.92
CA GLY A 16 23.22 -11.23 6.92
C GLY A 16 21.84 -10.58 6.95
N GLU A 17 20.79 -11.38 7.02
CA GLU A 17 19.39 -10.92 7.05
C GLU A 17 19.12 -9.99 8.25
N SER A 18 19.76 -10.24 9.39
CA SER A 18 19.64 -9.41 10.60
C SER A 18 20.22 -8.01 10.45
N ASP A 19 21.06 -7.79 9.42
CA ASP A 19 21.66 -6.49 9.14
C ASP A 19 20.84 -5.68 8.13
N MET A 20 19.77 -6.26 7.57
CA MET A 20 18.88 -5.51 6.70
C MET A 20 18.16 -4.40 7.49
N GLY A 21 18.10 -3.21 6.91
CA GLY A 21 17.45 -2.09 7.57
C GLY A 21 17.90 -0.74 7.07
N PHE A 22 17.59 0.27 7.87
CA PHE A 22 17.82 1.68 7.57
C PHE A 22 18.89 2.22 8.49
N TYR A 23 19.97 2.75 7.92
CA TYR A 23 21.14 3.23 8.64
C TYR A 23 21.35 4.72 8.38
N PHE A 24 21.61 5.48 9.40
CA PHE A 24 22.04 6.86 9.30
C PHE A 24 23.03 7.20 10.43
N ALA A 25 23.88 8.17 10.20
CA ALA A 25 24.79 8.68 11.20
C ALA A 25 24.15 9.90 11.88
N ARG A 26 24.20 9.93 13.21
CA ARG A 26 23.77 11.07 14.00
C ARG A 26 24.99 11.74 14.61
N VAL A 27 25.19 13.01 14.32
CA VAL A 27 26.28 13.82 14.87
C VAL A 27 25.69 14.85 15.83
N THR A 28 26.25 14.92 17.05
CA THR A 28 25.81 15.85 18.07
C THR A 28 27.06 16.58 18.60
N ASP A 29 27.06 17.91 18.63
CA ASP A 29 28.14 18.75 19.19
C ASP A 29 27.84 19.30 20.58
N GLY A 30 26.77 18.80 21.23
CA GLY A 30 26.29 19.24 22.54
C GLY A 30 25.12 20.23 22.48
N ASN A 31 24.96 20.99 21.40
CA ASN A 31 23.88 21.96 21.21
C ASN A 31 22.98 21.60 20.02
N GLU A 32 23.58 21.04 18.98
CA GLU A 32 22.86 20.67 17.75
C GLU A 32 23.03 19.19 17.44
N THR A 33 22.01 18.62 16.81
CA THR A 33 22.00 17.25 16.34
C THR A 33 21.62 17.25 14.87
N ILE A 34 22.46 16.62 14.05
CA ILE A 34 22.24 16.48 12.61
C ILE A 34 22.29 15.00 12.25
N ASP A 35 21.32 14.54 11.47
CA ASP A 35 21.28 13.20 10.91
C ASP A 35 21.74 13.23 9.44
N SER A 36 22.48 12.19 9.04
CA SER A 36 22.84 11.99 7.63
C SER A 36 21.63 11.53 6.81
N GLU A 37 21.80 11.51 5.48
CA GLU A 37 20.95 10.72 4.59
C GLU A 37 20.88 9.27 5.05
N ILE A 38 19.76 8.60 4.71
CA ILE A 38 19.51 7.21 5.08
C ILE A 38 20.09 6.26 4.04
N ALA A 39 20.90 5.31 4.49
CA ALA A 39 21.37 4.20 3.70
C ALA A 39 20.47 2.98 3.95
N ILE A 40 20.01 2.32 2.89
CA ILE A 40 19.24 1.08 2.97
C ILE A 40 20.18 -0.10 2.74
N VAL A 41 20.30 -0.97 3.73
CA VAL A 41 21.06 -2.23 3.62
C VAL A 41 20.08 -3.35 3.33
N THR A 42 20.34 -4.11 2.24
CA THR A 42 19.57 -5.29 1.85
C THR A 42 20.49 -6.43 1.49
N VAL A 43 20.08 -7.66 1.78
CA VAL A 43 20.79 -8.87 1.41
C VAL A 43 20.12 -9.49 0.17
N SER A 44 20.91 -10.08 -0.71
CA SER A 44 20.44 -10.82 -1.87
C SER A 44 20.09 -12.27 -1.47
N GLY A 45 19.05 -12.81 -2.09
CA GLY A 45 18.50 -14.12 -1.73
C GLY A 45 17.28 -13.98 -0.82
N GLY A 46 16.87 -15.09 -0.24
CA GLY A 46 15.66 -15.18 0.56
C GLY A 46 14.36 -15.19 -0.28
N SER A 47 13.26 -15.41 0.39
CA SER A 47 11.91 -15.45 -0.19
C SER A 47 11.04 -14.45 0.50
N SER A 48 10.39 -13.57 -0.26
CA SER A 48 9.50 -12.56 0.28
C SER A 48 8.28 -12.36 -0.60
N ARG A 49 7.21 -11.82 0.00
CA ARG A 49 5.94 -11.56 -0.66
C ARG A 49 5.33 -10.23 -0.18
N LEU A 50 4.43 -9.69 -0.96
CA LEU A 50 3.50 -8.69 -0.45
C LEU A 50 2.43 -9.44 0.37
N ALA A 51 2.38 -9.17 1.66
CA ALA A 51 1.52 -9.91 2.60
C ALA A 51 0.26 -9.14 2.99
N ASN A 52 0.31 -7.82 2.92
CA ASN A 52 -0.80 -6.95 3.26
C ASN A 52 -0.79 -5.70 2.40
N LEU A 53 -1.97 -5.22 2.12
CA LEU A 53 -2.28 -3.92 1.55
C LEU A 53 -3.24 -3.22 2.48
N SER A 54 -3.05 -1.93 2.71
CA SER A 54 -4.01 -1.11 3.41
C SER A 54 -4.15 0.24 2.73
N THR A 55 -5.33 0.82 2.78
CA THR A 55 -5.55 2.18 2.28
C THR A 55 -6.60 2.85 3.14
N ARG A 56 -6.19 3.90 3.84
CA ARG A 56 -7.11 4.81 4.53
C ARG A 56 -7.37 6.01 3.65
N GLY A 57 -8.64 6.37 3.49
CA GLY A 57 -9.03 7.54 2.72
C GLY A 57 -10.37 8.12 3.15
N SER A 58 -10.56 9.39 2.84
CA SER A 58 -11.83 10.07 2.98
C SER A 58 -12.74 9.71 1.80
N VAL A 59 -13.96 9.28 2.11
CA VAL A 59 -15.00 8.94 1.14
C VAL A 59 -16.07 10.04 1.19
N PRO A 60 -16.25 10.81 0.11
CA PRO A 60 -17.29 11.82 0.08
C PRO A 60 -18.69 11.20 0.06
N ALA A 61 -19.71 11.99 0.37
CA ALA A 61 -21.10 11.53 0.31
C ALA A 61 -21.44 10.99 -1.08
N GLY A 62 -21.95 9.77 -1.15
CA GLY A 62 -22.23 9.04 -2.39
C GLY A 62 -20.99 8.64 -3.21
N GLY A 63 -19.78 8.82 -2.67
CA GLY A 63 -18.52 8.42 -3.28
C GLY A 63 -18.07 7.02 -2.86
N GLU A 64 -16.86 6.66 -3.28
CA GLU A 64 -16.24 5.36 -3.00
C GLU A 64 -14.73 5.48 -2.76
N LEU A 65 -14.18 4.56 -1.97
CA LEU A 65 -12.75 4.28 -1.88
C LEU A 65 -12.48 3.00 -2.67
N THR A 66 -11.55 3.06 -3.62
CA THR A 66 -11.32 1.97 -4.58
C THR A 66 -9.87 1.49 -4.60
N PRO A 67 -9.41 0.80 -3.55
CA PRO A 67 -8.14 0.09 -3.64
C PRO A 67 -8.25 -1.08 -4.60
N GLY A 68 -7.14 -1.35 -5.30
CA GLY A 68 -7.01 -2.44 -6.24
C GLY A 68 -5.79 -3.30 -5.95
N PHE A 69 -5.80 -4.53 -6.40
CA PHE A 69 -4.66 -5.43 -6.32
C PHE A 69 -4.60 -6.38 -7.52
N VAL A 70 -3.42 -6.91 -7.78
CA VAL A 70 -3.18 -7.92 -8.81
C VAL A 70 -2.58 -9.16 -8.17
N LEU A 71 -3.18 -10.29 -8.47
CA LEU A 71 -2.65 -11.63 -8.19
C LEU A 71 -1.95 -12.16 -9.43
N ARG A 72 -0.80 -12.80 -9.25
CA ARG A 72 -0.04 -13.49 -10.30
C ARG A 72 0.33 -14.89 -9.85
N GLY A 73 0.34 -15.83 -10.78
CA GLY A 73 0.68 -17.23 -10.54
C GLY A 73 -0.44 -18.18 -10.98
N ASP A 74 -0.57 -19.29 -10.29
CA ASP A 74 -1.58 -20.33 -10.58
C ASP A 74 -2.27 -20.83 -9.31
N GLY A 75 -3.31 -21.67 -9.51
CA GLY A 75 -4.08 -22.26 -8.44
C GLY A 75 -5.09 -21.32 -7.80
N SER A 76 -5.18 -21.32 -6.48
CA SER A 76 -6.08 -20.45 -5.73
C SER A 76 -5.33 -19.66 -4.69
N LYS A 77 -5.84 -18.46 -4.39
CA LYS A 77 -5.32 -17.53 -3.38
C LYS A 77 -6.40 -17.24 -2.36
N ASN A 78 -6.10 -17.53 -1.08
CA ASN A 78 -6.95 -17.08 0.00
C ASN A 78 -6.65 -15.62 0.31
N LEU A 79 -7.68 -14.85 0.65
CA LEU A 79 -7.58 -13.44 0.99
C LEU A 79 -8.52 -13.13 2.15
N VAL A 80 -8.04 -12.34 3.10
CA VAL A 80 -8.88 -11.59 4.03
C VAL A 80 -9.01 -10.18 3.48
N ILE A 81 -10.24 -9.73 3.23
CA ILE A 81 -10.53 -8.38 2.74
C ILE A 81 -11.43 -7.70 3.76
N ARG A 82 -11.08 -6.47 4.17
CA ARG A 82 -11.80 -5.72 5.19
C ARG A 82 -12.07 -4.30 4.70
N ALA A 83 -13.26 -3.80 5.04
CA ALA A 83 -13.65 -2.40 4.90
C ALA A 83 -14.05 -1.90 6.29
N ILE A 84 -13.20 -1.09 6.86
CA ILE A 84 -13.30 -0.65 8.25
C ILE A 84 -13.77 0.79 8.29
N GLY A 85 -14.78 1.03 9.09
CA GLY A 85 -15.31 2.34 9.38
C GLY A 85 -15.50 2.56 10.87
N PRO A 86 -16.50 1.94 11.54
CA PRO A 86 -16.79 2.15 12.95
C PRO A 86 -15.60 1.96 13.87
N GLU A 87 -14.86 0.87 13.73
CA GLU A 87 -13.69 0.54 14.57
C GLU A 87 -12.56 1.57 14.46
N LEU A 88 -12.52 2.39 13.39
CA LEU A 88 -11.53 3.46 13.27
C LEU A 88 -11.67 4.54 14.34
N ALA A 89 -12.86 4.69 14.92
CA ALA A 89 -13.11 5.64 16.00
C ALA A 89 -12.24 5.34 17.24
N ASP A 90 -11.97 4.06 17.52
CA ASP A 90 -11.11 3.61 18.62
C ASP A 90 -9.65 4.01 18.44
N PHE A 91 -9.26 4.25 17.20
CA PHE A 91 -7.93 4.78 16.82
C PHE A 91 -7.92 6.30 16.66
N GLY A 92 -8.98 7.00 17.07
CA GLY A 92 -9.09 8.47 17.03
C GLY A 92 -9.37 9.04 15.64
N VAL A 93 -9.78 8.22 14.66
CA VAL A 93 -10.14 8.68 13.32
C VAL A 93 -11.56 9.27 13.33
N THR A 94 -11.69 10.53 12.95
CA THR A 94 -12.98 11.26 12.96
C THR A 94 -13.10 12.16 11.75
N PRO A 95 -14.23 12.16 11.00
CA PRO A 95 -15.38 11.25 11.14
C PRO A 95 -15.12 9.89 10.49
N ALA A 96 -15.22 8.81 11.24
CA ALA A 96 -15.19 7.46 10.68
C ALA A 96 -16.47 7.16 9.89
N MET A 97 -16.40 6.33 8.83
CA MET A 97 -17.56 5.85 8.10
C MET A 97 -18.41 4.97 9.02
N ALA A 98 -19.71 5.26 9.13
CA ALA A 98 -20.56 4.59 10.12
C ALA A 98 -20.96 3.16 9.73
N ASP A 99 -21.08 2.87 8.44
CA ASP A 99 -21.58 1.59 7.91
C ASP A 99 -21.00 1.36 6.51
N PRO A 100 -19.78 0.78 6.40
CA PRO A 100 -19.12 0.53 5.13
C PRO A 100 -19.63 -0.75 4.47
N THR A 101 -19.89 -0.71 3.18
CA THR A 101 -20.15 -1.89 2.34
C THR A 101 -18.92 -2.20 1.50
N LEU A 102 -18.55 -3.46 1.46
CA LEU A 102 -17.44 -4.01 0.69
C LEU A 102 -17.95 -4.76 -0.54
N ALA A 103 -17.42 -4.43 -1.72
CA ALA A 103 -17.65 -5.22 -2.94
C ALA A 103 -16.31 -5.54 -3.61
N LEU A 104 -16.08 -6.83 -3.93
CA LEU A 104 -14.91 -7.28 -4.69
C LEU A 104 -15.29 -7.40 -6.17
N VAL A 105 -14.70 -6.56 -7.01
CA VAL A 105 -14.99 -6.47 -8.44
C VAL A 105 -13.77 -6.91 -9.25
N PRO A 106 -13.89 -7.90 -10.15
CA PRO A 106 -12.81 -8.23 -11.08
C PRO A 106 -12.46 -7.04 -11.98
N LEU A 107 -11.17 -6.80 -12.19
CA LEU A 107 -10.70 -5.69 -13.03
C LEU A 107 -11.25 -5.86 -14.47
N GLY A 108 -11.81 -4.78 -15.01
CA GLY A 108 -12.49 -4.76 -16.30
C GLY A 108 -13.93 -5.29 -16.27
N GLY A 109 -14.40 -5.75 -15.12
CA GLY A 109 -15.80 -6.11 -14.87
C GLY A 109 -16.56 -4.98 -14.19
N SER A 110 -17.89 -5.07 -14.22
CA SER A 110 -18.79 -4.15 -13.51
C SER A 110 -19.65 -4.87 -12.46
N THR A 111 -19.61 -6.19 -12.43
CA THR A 111 -20.42 -7.00 -11.49
C THR A 111 -19.52 -7.50 -10.37
N PRO A 112 -19.83 -7.20 -9.11
CA PRO A 112 -19.13 -7.76 -7.97
C PRO A 112 -19.16 -9.28 -7.96
N SER A 113 -18.03 -9.90 -7.67
CA SER A 113 -17.94 -11.35 -7.43
C SER A 113 -18.31 -11.70 -5.98
N LEU A 114 -18.29 -10.73 -5.09
CA LEU A 114 -18.59 -10.86 -3.68
C LEU A 114 -19.00 -9.49 -3.12
N ILE A 115 -19.97 -9.49 -2.19
CA ILE A 115 -20.40 -8.32 -1.43
C ILE A 115 -20.52 -8.74 0.04
N ASN A 116 -20.13 -7.86 0.95
CA ASN A 116 -20.37 -8.00 2.37
C ASN A 116 -20.67 -6.62 2.97
N ASP A 117 -21.54 -6.60 3.95
CA ASP A 117 -22.00 -5.40 4.63
C ASP A 117 -21.59 -5.41 6.12
N ASN A 118 -21.75 -6.57 6.78
CA ASN A 118 -21.33 -6.76 8.16
C ASN A 118 -20.47 -8.01 8.24
N TRP A 119 -19.37 -7.94 8.95
CA TRP A 119 -18.38 -9.02 8.99
C TRP A 119 -18.94 -10.33 9.62
N GLU A 120 -19.87 -10.22 10.59
CA GLU A 120 -20.49 -11.39 11.22
C GLU A 120 -21.44 -12.14 10.31
N ASP A 121 -22.00 -11.49 9.27
CA ASP A 121 -22.86 -12.12 8.29
C ASP A 121 -22.08 -13.04 7.32
N ALA A 122 -20.75 -13.00 7.34
CA ALA A 122 -19.92 -13.90 6.57
C ALA A 122 -20.11 -15.36 7.04
N VAL A 123 -20.38 -16.27 6.11
CA VAL A 123 -20.64 -17.71 6.40
C VAL A 123 -19.51 -18.34 7.24
N ASN A 124 -18.30 -17.83 7.14
CA ASN A 124 -17.11 -18.30 7.81
C ASN A 124 -16.55 -17.26 8.82
N SER A 125 -17.39 -16.44 9.45
CA SER A 125 -17.00 -15.33 10.34
C SER A 125 -16.04 -15.75 11.45
N ASN A 126 -16.21 -16.91 12.08
CA ASN A 126 -15.30 -17.45 13.10
C ASN A 126 -13.90 -17.74 12.53
N GLN A 127 -13.81 -18.28 11.32
CA GLN A 127 -12.54 -18.51 10.61
C GLN A 127 -11.93 -17.18 10.18
N LEU A 128 -12.73 -16.26 9.67
CA LEU A 128 -12.33 -14.90 9.35
C LEU A 128 -11.67 -14.21 10.56
N ALA A 129 -12.34 -14.23 11.72
CA ALA A 129 -11.82 -13.61 12.94
C ALA A 129 -10.50 -14.25 13.40
N SER A 130 -10.39 -15.58 13.36
CA SER A 130 -9.17 -16.29 13.76
C SER A 130 -8.03 -16.04 12.78
N THR A 131 -8.30 -16.05 11.47
CA THR A 131 -7.29 -15.76 10.42
C THR A 131 -6.83 -14.30 10.51
N SER A 132 -7.75 -13.35 10.67
CA SER A 132 -7.41 -11.93 10.84
C SER A 132 -6.45 -11.71 12.01
N ARG A 133 -6.71 -12.35 13.14
CA ARG A 133 -5.83 -12.27 14.33
C ARG A 133 -4.44 -12.84 14.06
N THR A 134 -4.35 -13.96 13.35
CA THR A 134 -3.05 -14.57 12.96
C THR A 134 -2.23 -13.66 12.06
N LEU A 135 -2.91 -12.87 11.21
CA LEU A 135 -2.30 -11.91 10.29
C LEU A 135 -1.95 -10.57 10.97
N GLY A 136 -2.22 -10.41 12.26
CA GLY A 136 -1.95 -9.18 13.00
C GLY A 136 -2.96 -8.06 12.73
N ALA A 137 -4.08 -8.37 12.08
CA ALA A 137 -5.17 -7.42 11.95
C ALA A 137 -5.87 -7.23 13.32
N PHE A 138 -6.21 -5.98 13.66
CA PHE A 138 -6.95 -5.74 14.89
C PHE A 138 -8.33 -6.42 14.85
N PRO A 139 -8.85 -6.88 16.01
CA PRO A 139 -10.16 -7.53 16.07
C PRO A 139 -11.27 -6.55 15.69
N LEU A 140 -12.36 -7.06 15.16
CA LEU A 140 -13.60 -6.34 15.00
C LEU A 140 -14.51 -6.73 16.17
N ASP A 141 -15.19 -5.76 16.74
CA ASP A 141 -16.16 -6.01 17.80
C ASP A 141 -17.36 -6.78 17.28
N GLY A 142 -17.95 -7.61 18.12
CA GLY A 142 -19.25 -8.22 17.83
C GLY A 142 -20.30 -7.14 17.57
N GLU A 143 -21.17 -7.37 16.62
CA GLU A 143 -22.19 -6.40 16.17
C GLU A 143 -21.65 -5.13 15.51
N SER A 144 -20.32 -5.03 15.27
CA SER A 144 -19.77 -3.93 14.48
C SER A 144 -20.30 -3.98 13.06
N LEU A 145 -20.60 -2.80 12.50
CA LEU A 145 -21.04 -2.64 11.11
C LEU A 145 -19.89 -2.62 10.10
N ASP A 146 -18.66 -2.95 10.54
CA ASP A 146 -17.53 -3.12 9.63
C ASP A 146 -17.75 -4.32 8.70
N ALA A 147 -17.33 -4.20 7.44
CA ALA A 147 -17.44 -5.30 6.49
C ALA A 147 -16.13 -6.07 6.36
N ALA A 148 -16.19 -7.40 6.36
CA ALA A 148 -15.02 -8.22 6.13
C ALA A 148 -15.37 -9.61 5.58
N VAL A 149 -14.46 -10.20 4.80
CA VAL A 149 -14.62 -11.52 4.22
C VAL A 149 -13.30 -12.29 4.22
N LEU A 150 -13.38 -13.59 4.42
CA LEU A 150 -12.34 -14.56 4.07
C LEU A 150 -12.81 -15.30 2.82
N THR A 151 -12.11 -15.12 1.71
CA THR A 151 -12.50 -15.67 0.41
C THR A 151 -11.34 -16.33 -0.30
N SER A 152 -11.62 -17.17 -1.28
CA SER A 152 -10.62 -17.78 -2.15
C SER A 152 -10.85 -17.38 -3.59
N VAL A 153 -9.79 -16.95 -4.26
CA VAL A 153 -9.83 -16.56 -5.67
C VAL A 153 -9.02 -17.53 -6.50
N SER A 154 -9.63 -18.09 -7.53
CA SER A 154 -8.92 -18.95 -8.48
C SER A 154 -8.27 -18.15 -9.59
N LEU A 155 -7.02 -18.47 -9.89
CA LEU A 155 -6.24 -17.96 -11.02
C LEU A 155 -6.33 -18.93 -12.20
N PRO A 156 -6.40 -18.43 -13.44
CA PRO A 156 -6.75 -19.27 -14.58
C PRO A 156 -5.69 -20.29 -14.97
N ASN A 157 -4.40 -20.00 -14.86
CA ASN A 157 -3.29 -20.92 -15.18
C ASN A 157 -1.94 -20.33 -14.78
N ALA A 158 -0.87 -21.16 -14.78
CA ALA A 158 0.51 -20.72 -14.57
C ALA A 158 0.87 -19.51 -15.45
N ALA A 159 1.52 -18.51 -14.85
CA ALA A 159 1.84 -17.22 -15.44
C ALA A 159 0.63 -16.30 -15.72
N GLY A 160 -0.58 -16.66 -15.31
CA GLY A 160 -1.75 -15.78 -15.37
C GLY A 160 -1.67 -14.65 -14.34
N SER A 161 -2.35 -13.54 -14.65
CA SER A 161 -2.61 -12.47 -13.69
C SER A 161 -4.10 -12.18 -13.62
N LYS A 162 -4.58 -11.78 -12.45
CA LYS A 162 -5.98 -11.39 -12.23
C LYS A 162 -6.02 -10.19 -11.31
N GLY A 163 -6.58 -9.10 -11.80
CA GLY A 163 -6.78 -7.88 -11.04
C GLY A 163 -8.16 -7.81 -10.40
N PHE A 164 -8.23 -7.12 -9.29
CA PHE A 164 -9.46 -6.83 -8.55
C PHE A 164 -9.45 -5.40 -8.03
N THR A 165 -10.64 -4.86 -7.89
CA THR A 165 -10.91 -3.63 -7.15
C THR A 165 -11.79 -3.96 -5.96
N VAL A 166 -11.43 -3.48 -4.79
CA VAL A 166 -12.29 -3.46 -3.62
C VAL A 166 -13.02 -2.12 -3.63
N GLN A 167 -14.32 -2.14 -3.81
CA GLN A 167 -15.14 -0.93 -3.72
C GLN A 167 -15.70 -0.83 -2.30
N ILE A 168 -15.40 0.29 -1.63
CA ILE A 168 -15.94 0.59 -0.32
C ILE A 168 -16.84 1.81 -0.46
N THR A 169 -18.11 1.63 -0.09
CA THR A 169 -19.12 2.68 -0.10
C THR A 169 -19.80 2.75 1.26
N SER A 170 -20.39 3.90 1.58
CA SER A 170 -21.27 4.02 2.75
C SER A 170 -22.67 3.52 2.41
N LYS A 171 -23.20 2.60 3.20
CA LYS A 171 -24.58 2.09 3.04
C LYS A 171 -25.64 3.19 3.14
N SER A 172 -25.40 4.18 3.98
CA SER A 172 -26.27 5.35 4.10
C SER A 172 -26.01 6.43 3.05
N GLY A 173 -24.91 6.31 2.27
CA GLY A 173 -24.44 7.35 1.37
C GLY A 173 -23.77 8.53 2.06
N ALA A 174 -23.59 8.51 3.39
CA ALA A 174 -22.92 9.59 4.12
C ALA A 174 -21.40 9.56 3.89
N ALA A 175 -20.77 10.75 3.98
CA ALA A 175 -19.31 10.84 3.96
C ALA A 175 -18.68 10.27 5.23
N GLY A 176 -17.43 9.81 5.13
CA GLY A 176 -16.65 9.33 6.27
C GLY A 176 -15.28 8.81 5.84
N ILE A 177 -14.41 8.60 6.80
CA ILE A 177 -13.10 7.99 6.57
C ILE A 177 -13.26 6.46 6.69
N ALA A 178 -12.74 5.73 5.71
CA ALA A 178 -12.70 4.28 5.71
C ALA A 178 -11.27 3.76 5.54
N LEU A 179 -11.02 2.54 6.04
CA LEU A 179 -9.80 1.79 5.82
C LEU A 179 -10.15 0.51 5.06
N ALA A 180 -9.54 0.35 3.91
CA ALA A 180 -9.55 -0.91 3.17
C ALA A 180 -8.30 -1.71 3.51
N GLU A 181 -8.44 -3.00 3.70
CA GLU A 181 -7.32 -3.90 3.93
C GLU A 181 -7.48 -5.18 3.11
N VAL A 182 -6.39 -5.65 2.54
CA VAL A 182 -6.29 -6.96 1.89
C VAL A 182 -5.09 -7.69 2.46
N TYR A 183 -5.31 -8.84 3.04
CA TYR A 183 -4.26 -9.69 3.61
C TYR A 183 -4.16 -10.99 2.85
N ASP A 184 -2.92 -11.45 2.69
CA ASP A 184 -2.57 -12.77 2.15
C ASP A 184 -2.23 -13.74 3.30
N PRO A 185 -3.11 -14.72 3.62
CA PRO A 185 -2.84 -15.70 4.67
C PRO A 185 -1.95 -16.87 4.25
N ASP A 186 -1.62 -17.02 2.95
CA ASP A 186 -1.07 -18.28 2.43
C ASP A 186 0.46 -18.43 2.56
N GLY A 187 1.18 -17.44 3.04
CA GLY A 187 2.63 -17.53 3.22
C GLY A 187 3.44 -17.48 1.91
N THR A 188 4.80 -17.52 2.05
CA THR A 188 5.74 -17.36 0.93
C THR A 188 5.76 -18.55 -0.04
N GLY A 189 5.28 -19.72 0.38
CA GLY A 189 5.25 -20.95 -0.45
C GLY A 189 4.07 -21.03 -1.42
N SER A 190 3.15 -20.06 -1.43
CA SER A 190 2.02 -20.05 -2.36
C SER A 190 2.47 -19.75 -3.79
N SER A 191 1.95 -20.51 -4.76
CA SER A 191 2.19 -20.28 -6.19
C SER A 191 1.50 -19.03 -6.73
N ALA A 192 0.46 -18.57 -6.04
CA ALA A 192 -0.25 -17.32 -6.32
C ALA A 192 0.17 -16.24 -5.34
N GLN A 193 0.56 -15.07 -5.84
CA GLN A 193 1.09 -13.97 -5.02
C GLN A 193 0.49 -12.63 -5.39
N LEU A 194 0.40 -11.73 -4.41
CA LEU A 194 0.15 -10.32 -4.63
C LEU A 194 1.39 -9.68 -5.29
N THR A 195 1.20 -8.95 -6.38
CA THR A 195 2.31 -8.33 -7.13
C THR A 195 2.14 -6.83 -7.35
N ASN A 196 0.92 -6.33 -7.17
CA ASN A 196 0.60 -4.92 -7.32
C ASN A 196 -0.48 -4.54 -6.33
N ILE A 197 -0.39 -3.31 -5.88
CA ILE A 197 -1.42 -2.61 -5.12
C ILE A 197 -1.66 -1.25 -5.73
N SER A 198 -2.89 -0.79 -5.68
CA SER A 198 -3.26 0.55 -6.09
C SER A 198 -4.35 1.10 -5.18
N ALA A 199 -4.41 2.42 -5.06
CA ALA A 199 -5.48 3.10 -4.37
C ALA A 199 -5.78 4.42 -5.06
N ARG A 200 -7.01 4.59 -5.54
CA ARG A 200 -7.48 5.85 -6.10
C ARG A 200 -8.46 6.50 -5.14
N GLY A 201 -8.24 7.76 -4.88
CA GLY A 201 -9.13 8.55 -4.06
C GLY A 201 -8.74 10.03 -4.03
N PHE A 202 -9.55 10.81 -3.35
CA PHE A 202 -9.21 12.18 -3.03
C PHE A 202 -8.14 12.19 -1.94
N SER A 203 -7.11 13.00 -2.11
CA SER A 203 -6.10 13.27 -1.09
C SER A 203 -6.16 14.76 -0.73
N GLY A 204 -6.55 15.00 0.51
CA GLY A 204 -6.62 16.32 1.13
C GLY A 204 -5.41 16.59 2.01
N LEU A 205 -5.60 17.39 3.05
CA LEU A 205 -4.60 17.73 4.06
C LEU A 205 -4.94 17.07 5.39
N GLY A 206 -3.93 16.85 6.22
CA GLY A 206 -4.10 16.32 7.57
C GLY A 206 -4.75 14.91 7.59
N ALA A 207 -5.92 14.77 8.17
CA ALA A 207 -6.63 13.50 8.27
C ALA A 207 -7.20 12.99 6.94
N ASP A 208 -7.40 13.88 5.96
CA ASP A 208 -7.96 13.55 4.64
C ASP A 208 -6.91 13.12 3.62
N VAL A 209 -5.66 12.96 4.03
CA VAL A 209 -4.61 12.41 3.16
C VAL A 209 -4.92 10.95 2.86
N LEU A 210 -4.93 10.59 1.57
CA LEU A 210 -5.00 9.20 1.14
C LEU A 210 -3.70 8.50 1.56
N ALA A 211 -3.78 7.50 2.43
CA ALA A 211 -2.61 6.87 3.04
C ALA A 211 -2.56 5.36 2.74
N PRO A 212 -2.09 4.96 1.55
CA PRO A 212 -1.87 3.55 1.26
C PRO A 212 -0.60 3.03 1.93
N GLY A 213 -0.66 1.76 2.34
CA GLY A 213 0.45 1.04 2.94
C GLY A 213 0.52 -0.39 2.45
N PHE A 214 1.68 -1.03 2.65
CA PHE A 214 1.90 -2.43 2.33
C PHE A 214 2.91 -3.07 3.29
N VAL A 215 2.88 -4.40 3.34
CA VAL A 215 3.82 -5.21 4.11
C VAL A 215 4.57 -6.15 3.19
N ILE A 216 5.89 -6.14 3.29
CA ILE A 216 6.78 -7.15 2.73
C ILE A 216 7.08 -8.14 3.86
N ASP A 217 6.70 -9.41 3.65
CA ASP A 217 6.90 -10.50 4.60
C ASP A 217 7.89 -11.51 4.02
N GLY A 218 8.65 -12.18 4.88
CA GLY A 218 9.69 -13.14 4.53
C GLY A 218 11.08 -12.67 4.94
N ASP A 219 12.10 -13.23 4.30
CA ASP A 219 13.52 -13.03 4.61
C ASP A 219 14.32 -12.37 3.47
N GLY A 220 13.66 -12.02 2.37
CA GLY A 220 14.24 -11.37 1.20
C GLY A 220 13.78 -9.93 1.00
N ALA A 221 14.65 -9.08 0.46
CA ALA A 221 14.27 -7.73 0.06
C ALA A 221 13.56 -7.72 -1.30
N LYS A 222 12.56 -6.83 -1.47
CA LYS A 222 11.85 -6.61 -2.73
C LYS A 222 12.20 -5.28 -3.37
N THR A 223 12.34 -5.27 -4.69
CA THR A 223 12.42 -4.02 -5.44
C THR A 223 10.99 -3.58 -5.79
N MET A 224 10.63 -2.39 -5.36
CA MET A 224 9.30 -1.81 -5.54
C MET A 224 9.38 -0.59 -6.45
N LEU A 225 8.49 -0.54 -7.45
CA LEU A 225 8.13 0.68 -8.16
C LEU A 225 6.93 1.29 -7.45
N ILE A 226 7.08 2.51 -6.95
CA ILE A 226 6.01 3.22 -6.24
C ILE A 226 5.73 4.52 -6.97
N ARG A 227 4.45 4.81 -7.24
CA ARG A 227 4.01 5.99 -7.99
C ARG A 227 2.88 6.70 -7.25
N VAL A 228 2.89 8.03 -7.34
CA VAL A 228 1.73 8.88 -7.02
C VAL A 228 1.38 9.65 -8.29
N VAL A 229 0.24 9.30 -8.86
CA VAL A 229 -0.22 9.79 -10.16
C VAL A 229 -1.34 10.80 -9.94
N GLY A 230 -1.17 11.99 -10.47
CA GLY A 230 -2.15 13.07 -10.44
C GLY A 230 -2.44 13.60 -11.84
N PRO A 231 -1.52 14.36 -12.46
CA PRO A 231 -1.73 15.00 -13.77
C PRO A 231 -2.11 14.00 -14.87
N THR A 232 -1.44 12.86 -14.93
CA THR A 232 -1.72 11.82 -15.92
C THR A 232 -3.15 11.30 -15.85
N LEU A 233 -3.80 11.28 -14.67
CA LEU A 233 -5.19 10.84 -14.53
C LEU A 233 -6.18 11.72 -15.28
N ALA A 234 -5.89 13.00 -15.47
CA ALA A 234 -6.73 13.88 -16.26
C ALA A 234 -6.88 13.39 -17.71
N GLY A 235 -5.81 12.80 -18.28
CA GLY A 235 -5.82 12.17 -19.59
C GLY A 235 -6.75 10.95 -19.69
N PHE A 236 -7.07 10.31 -18.57
CA PHE A 236 -8.05 9.22 -18.47
C PHE A 236 -9.46 9.72 -18.11
N GLY A 237 -9.70 11.03 -18.13
CA GLY A 237 -11.01 11.63 -17.85
C GLY A 237 -11.36 11.71 -16.36
N VAL A 238 -10.40 11.56 -15.44
CA VAL A 238 -10.64 11.73 -14.00
C VAL A 238 -10.70 13.22 -13.67
N PRO A 239 -11.81 13.73 -13.12
CA PRO A 239 -11.92 15.14 -12.77
C PRO A 239 -11.22 15.45 -11.43
N GLY A 240 -10.78 16.71 -11.26
CA GLY A 240 -10.26 17.20 -9.97
C GLY A 240 -8.97 16.54 -9.52
N THR A 241 -8.11 16.13 -10.47
CA THR A 241 -6.83 15.50 -10.16
C THR A 241 -5.87 16.48 -9.50
N MET A 242 -5.03 15.97 -8.60
CA MET A 242 -3.92 16.73 -8.04
C MET A 242 -2.93 17.11 -9.15
N THR A 243 -2.52 18.37 -9.22
CA THR A 243 -1.73 18.89 -10.35
C THR A 243 -0.24 18.61 -10.21
N ASP A 244 0.25 18.50 -8.99
CA ASP A 244 1.68 18.31 -8.69
C ASP A 244 1.84 17.47 -7.42
N PRO A 245 1.72 16.13 -7.52
CA PRO A 245 1.85 15.24 -6.37
C PRO A 245 3.30 14.94 -6.04
N ARG A 246 3.58 14.82 -4.76
CA ARG A 246 4.83 14.30 -4.19
C ARG A 246 4.59 12.98 -3.52
N LEU A 247 5.62 12.17 -3.39
CA LEU A 247 5.59 10.94 -2.61
C LEU A 247 6.76 10.83 -1.64
N GLU A 248 6.45 10.20 -0.51
CA GLU A 248 7.44 9.74 0.44
C GLU A 248 7.13 8.31 0.84
N VAL A 249 8.17 7.48 1.01
CA VAL A 249 8.06 6.12 1.53
C VAL A 249 8.56 6.11 2.96
N ILE A 250 7.69 5.75 3.89
CA ILE A 250 7.95 5.79 5.33
C ILE A 250 7.85 4.37 5.90
N PRO A 251 8.91 3.85 6.54
CA PRO A 251 8.85 2.56 7.23
C PRO A 251 7.88 2.61 8.42
N GLY A 252 7.20 1.50 8.69
CA GLY A 252 6.26 1.40 9.80
C GLY A 252 6.87 1.76 11.14
N GLY A 253 6.15 2.56 11.92
CA GLY A 253 6.60 3.05 13.21
C GLY A 253 7.69 4.14 13.16
N GLN A 254 8.06 4.60 11.95
CA GLN A 254 9.04 5.66 11.78
C GLN A 254 8.36 6.97 11.33
N THR A 255 9.09 8.08 11.49
CA THR A 255 8.65 9.41 11.04
C THR A 255 9.48 9.95 9.88
N PHE A 256 10.58 9.28 9.55
CA PHE A 256 11.47 9.67 8.46
C PHE A 256 11.12 8.95 7.15
N SER A 257 11.36 9.62 6.04
CA SER A 257 11.24 9.05 4.70
C SER A 257 12.56 8.37 4.29
N ILE A 258 12.45 7.20 3.63
CA ILE A 258 13.59 6.46 3.08
C ILE A 258 13.72 6.60 1.56
N ALA A 259 12.71 7.10 0.91
CA ALA A 259 12.70 7.45 -0.50
C ALA A 259 11.63 8.51 -0.72
N SER A 260 11.92 9.48 -1.56
CA SER A 260 10.98 10.53 -1.92
C SER A 260 11.19 10.97 -3.37
N ASN A 261 10.14 11.48 -3.98
CA ASN A 261 10.19 12.08 -5.30
C ASN A 261 9.07 13.10 -5.46
N ASP A 262 9.38 14.13 -6.22
CA ASP A 262 8.45 15.20 -6.56
C ASP A 262 8.03 15.12 -8.05
N ASN A 263 9.00 14.89 -8.93
CA ASN A 263 8.79 14.77 -10.37
C ASN A 263 9.55 13.57 -10.91
N TRP A 264 8.92 12.71 -11.72
CA TRP A 264 9.53 11.44 -12.15
C TRP A 264 10.75 11.56 -13.06
N GLY A 265 10.87 12.66 -13.81
CA GLY A 265 12.06 13.00 -14.62
C GLY A 265 12.34 12.11 -15.82
N GLY A 266 11.45 11.20 -16.19
CA GLY A 266 11.45 10.47 -17.47
C GLY A 266 12.68 9.59 -17.75
N THR A 267 13.41 9.12 -16.75
CA THR A 267 14.63 8.34 -16.97
C THR A 267 14.38 7.00 -17.65
N ALA A 268 15.36 6.51 -18.43
CA ALA A 268 15.26 5.22 -19.10
C ALA A 268 15.03 4.06 -18.13
N ALA A 269 15.62 4.12 -16.91
CA ALA A 269 15.45 3.12 -15.89
C ALA A 269 14.00 3.06 -15.36
N LEU A 270 13.36 4.20 -15.13
CA LEU A 270 11.96 4.28 -14.72
C LEU A 270 11.02 3.79 -15.83
N LYS A 271 11.28 4.16 -17.08
CA LYS A 271 10.51 3.66 -18.24
C LYS A 271 10.61 2.14 -18.37
N ALA A 272 11.79 1.56 -18.16
CA ALA A 272 11.97 0.10 -18.13
C ALA A 272 11.21 -0.56 -16.97
N ALA A 273 11.20 0.04 -15.79
CA ALA A 273 10.43 -0.44 -14.65
C ALA A 273 8.91 -0.42 -14.94
N PHE A 274 8.39 0.61 -15.62
CA PHE A 274 6.98 0.65 -16.04
C PHE A 274 6.64 -0.52 -16.98
N GLN A 275 7.51 -0.77 -17.97
CA GLN A 275 7.31 -1.89 -18.92
C GLN A 275 7.33 -3.25 -18.21
N THR A 276 8.26 -3.45 -17.28
CA THR A 276 8.40 -4.72 -16.54
C THR A 276 7.21 -5.00 -15.63
N THR A 277 6.65 -3.96 -15.01
CA THR A 277 5.54 -4.08 -14.07
C THR A 277 4.16 -4.03 -14.74
N GLY A 278 4.08 -3.59 -15.99
CA GLY A 278 2.81 -3.33 -16.68
C GLY A 278 2.14 -2.02 -16.26
N ALA A 279 2.87 -1.15 -15.57
CA ALA A 279 2.38 0.18 -15.22
C ALA A 279 2.21 1.03 -16.48
N PHE A 280 1.11 1.77 -16.60
CA PHE A 280 0.89 2.64 -17.75
C PHE A 280 1.96 3.76 -17.83
N ALA A 281 2.30 4.15 -19.06
CA ALA A 281 3.26 5.24 -19.28
C ALA A 281 2.65 6.60 -18.93
N PHE A 282 3.49 7.51 -18.48
CA PHE A 282 3.12 8.94 -18.40
C PHE A 282 3.20 9.60 -19.77
N PRO A 283 2.49 10.71 -20.01
CA PRO A 283 2.36 11.30 -21.32
C PRO A 283 3.70 11.84 -21.86
N ASP A 284 4.56 12.34 -21.00
CA ASP A 284 5.89 12.86 -21.34
C ASP A 284 6.84 12.85 -20.14
N ASP A 285 8.11 13.16 -20.38
CA ASP A 285 9.17 13.14 -19.37
C ASP A 285 9.10 14.32 -18.39
N ALA A 286 8.32 15.34 -18.71
CA ALA A 286 8.11 16.54 -17.89
C ALA A 286 6.82 16.45 -17.03
N SER A 287 6.11 15.33 -17.08
CA SER A 287 4.95 15.12 -16.20
C SER A 287 5.34 15.31 -14.74
N LEU A 288 4.49 16.00 -13.99
CA LEU A 288 4.68 16.25 -12.56
C LEU A 288 4.25 15.07 -11.66
N ASP A 289 3.91 13.92 -12.24
CA ASP A 289 3.65 12.70 -11.47
C ASP A 289 4.93 12.23 -10.74
N ALA A 290 4.80 11.68 -9.55
CA ALA A 290 5.93 11.28 -8.71
C ALA A 290 6.19 9.76 -8.77
N VAL A 291 7.46 9.35 -8.82
CA VAL A 291 7.88 7.93 -8.94
C VAL A 291 9.18 7.66 -8.22
N VAL A 292 9.26 6.54 -7.51
CA VAL A 292 10.52 5.96 -7.03
C VAL A 292 10.62 4.49 -7.37
N VAL A 293 11.85 4.01 -7.59
CA VAL A 293 12.20 2.59 -7.55
C VAL A 293 13.13 2.39 -6.39
N VAL A 294 12.74 1.57 -5.44
CA VAL A 294 13.48 1.38 -4.19
C VAL A 294 13.49 -0.10 -3.81
N ARG A 295 14.64 -0.59 -3.32
CA ARG A 295 14.77 -1.95 -2.79
C ARG A 295 14.55 -1.90 -1.28
N LEU A 296 13.53 -2.61 -0.81
CA LEU A 296 13.05 -2.57 0.57
C LEU A 296 13.26 -3.90 1.27
N PRO A 297 13.81 -3.93 2.49
CA PRO A 297 13.80 -5.11 3.34
C PRO A 297 12.38 -5.52 3.76
N PRO A 298 12.17 -6.71 4.35
CA PRO A 298 10.93 -7.07 5.00
C PRO A 298 10.51 -6.01 6.04
N GLY A 299 9.22 -5.72 6.10
CA GLY A 299 8.66 -4.69 6.98
C GLY A 299 7.38 -4.07 6.43
N SER A 300 6.80 -3.17 7.21
CA SER A 300 5.64 -2.37 6.81
C SER A 300 6.07 -1.01 6.29
N TYR A 301 5.33 -0.49 5.30
CA TYR A 301 5.61 0.77 4.64
C TYR A 301 4.33 1.54 4.38
N THR A 302 4.40 2.84 4.55
CA THR A 302 3.33 3.77 4.16
C THR A 302 3.85 4.66 3.04
N VAL A 303 3.07 4.79 1.98
CA VAL A 303 3.27 5.82 0.97
C VAL A 303 2.50 7.06 1.42
N ARG A 304 3.19 8.15 1.65
CA ARG A 304 2.62 9.44 2.03
C ARG A 304 2.62 10.37 0.82
N PRO A 305 1.48 10.51 0.13
CA PRO A 305 1.34 11.52 -0.90
C PRO A 305 1.13 12.91 -0.28
N ALA A 306 1.57 13.93 -0.99
CA ALA A 306 1.28 15.33 -0.70
C ALA A 306 1.21 16.08 -2.03
N GLY A 307 0.48 17.18 -2.08
CA GLY A 307 0.56 18.10 -3.20
C GLY A 307 1.64 19.15 -2.97
N ALA A 308 2.29 19.61 -4.04
CA ALA A 308 3.11 20.81 -3.98
C ALA A 308 2.24 21.98 -3.49
N ASP A 309 2.83 22.87 -2.68
CA ASP A 309 2.14 24.06 -2.14
C ASP A 309 0.78 23.73 -1.47
N ASP A 310 0.71 22.62 -0.70
CA ASP A 310 -0.50 22.12 -0.06
C ASP A 310 -1.65 21.81 -1.05
N GLY A 311 -1.31 21.49 -2.31
CA GLY A 311 -2.27 21.09 -3.33
C GLY A 311 -3.06 19.84 -2.92
N THR A 312 -4.33 19.81 -3.28
CA THR A 312 -5.24 18.68 -3.01
C THR A 312 -5.90 18.22 -4.30
N GLY A 313 -6.38 16.97 -4.34
CA GLY A 313 -7.06 16.46 -5.52
C GLY A 313 -7.11 14.95 -5.56
N VAL A 314 -7.69 14.42 -6.63
CA VAL A 314 -7.72 12.97 -6.86
C VAL A 314 -6.35 12.50 -7.30
N ILE A 315 -5.86 11.45 -6.66
CA ILE A 315 -4.61 10.76 -7.01
C ILE A 315 -4.84 9.26 -7.14
N LEU A 316 -3.91 8.61 -7.83
CA LEU A 316 -3.73 7.17 -7.82
C LEU A 316 -2.36 6.86 -7.25
N VAL A 317 -2.31 6.14 -6.16
CA VAL A 317 -1.07 5.61 -5.59
C VAL A 317 -0.95 4.15 -6.00
N GLU A 318 0.21 3.76 -6.49
CA GLU A 318 0.48 2.39 -6.93
C GLU A 318 1.82 1.92 -6.39
N ALA A 319 1.88 0.66 -5.98
CA ALA A 319 3.13 -0.02 -5.69
C ALA A 319 3.15 -1.37 -6.41
N TYR A 320 4.20 -1.59 -7.18
CA TYR A 320 4.43 -2.79 -7.97
C TYR A 320 5.70 -3.48 -7.52
N GLU A 321 5.67 -4.79 -7.42
CA GLU A 321 6.90 -5.56 -7.36
C GLU A 321 7.59 -5.55 -8.73
N VAL A 322 8.83 -5.10 -8.76
CA VAL A 322 9.68 -5.18 -9.95
C VAL A 322 10.34 -6.54 -9.95
N LEU A 323 9.78 -7.46 -10.72
CA LEU A 323 10.38 -8.79 -10.90
C LEU A 323 11.66 -8.66 -11.71
N THR A 324 12.80 -9.03 -11.14
CA THR A 324 14.04 -9.19 -11.90
C THR A 324 13.93 -10.44 -12.77
N PRO A 325 14.32 -10.36 -14.07
CA PRO A 325 14.28 -11.51 -14.97
C PRO A 325 15.21 -12.65 -14.50
#